data_04f6a49f2323244bd84525f44169dc07
#
_entry.id   04f6a49f2323244bd84525f44169dc07
#
_cell.length_a   1.000
_cell.length_b   1.000
_cell.length_c   1.000
_cell.angle_alpha   90.00
_cell.angle_beta   90.00
_cell.angle_gamma   90.00
#
_symmetry.space_group_name_H-M   'P 1'
#
loop_
_entity.id
_entity.type
_entity.pdbx_description
1 polymer ?
#
loop_
_entity_poly.entity_id
_entity_poly.type
_entity_poly.pdbx_seq_one_letter_code
_entity_poly.pdbx_strand_id
1 'polypeptide(L)'
;MPLSGSSLARNLVLHLLKEDINQEKLTQAQAQKDLLSLAMKGYLEWLAPQIDELPSHFAEDFERLREEARKTSKTRTRHRRLDEMVAHLFIGLNTFIHFAISQGALSQKEAAGFLQEAWETLNQVADDLAQVAEREEPTKRFFEALQELQTLGRIYFANMEDETPEIAERTLGAV
;
A
#
# COMPACT_ATOMS: atom_id res chain seq x y z
N MET A 1 13.91 -11.45 3.16
CA MET A 1 13.10 -11.50 4.40
C MET A 1 11.69 -11.07 4.05
N PRO A 2 10.66 -11.84 4.35
CA PRO A 2 9.29 -11.37 4.20
C PRO A 2 9.05 -10.20 5.16
N LEU A 3 8.41 -9.15 4.67
CA LEU A 3 8.02 -8.01 5.48
C LEU A 3 6.93 -8.44 6.46
N SER A 4 7.05 -8.09 7.75
CA SER A 4 5.98 -8.36 8.72
C SER A 4 4.71 -7.59 8.37
N GLY A 5 3.52 -8.08 8.75
CA GLY A 5 2.25 -7.40 8.50
C GLY A 5 2.23 -5.93 8.96
N SER A 6 2.92 -5.61 10.07
CA SER A 6 3.12 -4.22 10.53
C SER A 6 3.99 -3.38 9.59
N SER A 7 4.97 -4.00 8.91
CA SER A 7 5.81 -3.30 7.92
C SER A 7 5.06 -3.09 6.60
N LEU A 8 4.23 -4.05 6.17
CA LEU A 8 3.40 -3.92 4.97
C LEU A 8 2.38 -2.78 5.10
N ALA A 9 1.82 -2.58 6.31
CA ALA A 9 0.89 -1.48 6.56
C ALA A 9 1.54 -0.08 6.56
N ARG A 10 2.88 0.00 6.49
CA ARG A 10 3.64 1.27 6.50
C ARG A 10 4.35 1.57 5.19
N ASN A 11 4.37 0.65 4.26
CA ASN A 11 5.10 0.77 3.01
C ASN A 11 4.20 0.40 1.85
N LEU A 12 4.21 1.22 0.80
CA LEU A 12 3.63 0.84 -0.48
C LEU A 12 4.65 -0.01 -1.22
N VAL A 13 4.38 -1.31 -1.32
CA VAL A 13 5.26 -2.25 -2.03
C VAL A 13 4.65 -2.55 -3.38
N LEU A 14 5.37 -2.20 -4.45
CA LEU A 14 5.01 -2.51 -5.82
C LEU A 14 5.87 -3.67 -6.31
N HIS A 15 5.23 -4.70 -6.85
CA HIS A 15 5.88 -5.77 -7.56
C HIS A 15 5.88 -5.44 -9.05
N LEU A 16 7.03 -5.04 -9.58
CA LEU A 16 7.20 -4.77 -11.00
C LEU A 16 7.86 -5.96 -11.67
N LEU A 17 7.23 -6.49 -12.70
CA LEU A 17 7.82 -7.47 -13.59
C LEU A 17 8.58 -6.76 -14.71
N LYS A 18 9.49 -7.47 -15.37
CA LYS A 18 10.30 -6.89 -16.43
C LYS A 18 9.43 -6.41 -17.61
N GLU A 19 8.35 -7.11 -17.87
CA GLU A 19 7.35 -6.80 -18.91
C GLU A 19 6.51 -5.56 -18.61
N ASP A 20 6.39 -5.15 -17.35
CA ASP A 20 5.66 -3.95 -16.93
C ASP A 20 6.44 -2.67 -17.28
N ILE A 21 7.73 -2.81 -17.58
CA ILE A 21 8.62 -1.69 -17.86
C ILE A 21 8.86 -1.58 -19.37
N ASN A 22 8.40 -0.49 -19.96
CA ASN A 22 8.76 -0.15 -21.34
C ASN A 22 10.22 0.30 -21.39
N GLN A 23 11.10 -0.60 -21.87
CA GLN A 23 12.54 -0.40 -21.92
C GLN A 23 12.96 0.80 -22.79
N GLU A 24 12.24 1.07 -23.89
CA GLU A 24 12.50 2.20 -24.76
C GLU A 24 12.21 3.52 -24.06
N LYS A 25 11.03 3.64 -23.43
CA LYS A 25 10.68 4.82 -22.62
C LYS A 25 11.64 5.03 -21.45
N LEU A 26 12.07 3.95 -20.79
CA LEU A 26 13.06 4.03 -19.70
C LEU A 26 14.39 4.58 -20.21
N THR A 27 14.89 4.09 -21.34
CA THR A 27 16.13 4.57 -21.97
C THR A 27 16.02 6.05 -22.35
N GLN A 28 14.89 6.46 -22.93
CA GLN A 28 14.63 7.88 -23.25
C GLN A 28 14.62 8.74 -21.98
N ALA A 29 13.95 8.31 -20.91
CA ALA A 29 13.94 9.03 -19.65
C ALA A 29 15.33 9.16 -19.02
N GLN A 30 16.15 8.10 -19.07
CA GLN A 30 17.53 8.12 -18.60
C GLN A 30 18.41 9.08 -19.40
N ALA A 31 18.23 9.13 -20.72
CA ALA A 31 18.94 10.08 -21.56
C ALA A 31 18.57 11.54 -21.30
N GLN A 32 17.37 11.78 -20.78
CA GLN A 32 16.83 13.12 -20.47
C GLN A 32 16.86 13.44 -18.97
N LYS A 33 17.69 12.78 -18.17
CA LYS A 33 17.73 12.94 -16.70
C LYS A 33 17.91 14.40 -16.25
N ASP A 34 18.66 15.21 -17.00
CA ASP A 34 18.90 16.61 -16.66
C ASP A 34 17.62 17.46 -16.81
N LEU A 35 16.72 17.11 -17.75
CA LEU A 35 15.40 17.74 -17.89
C LEU A 35 14.50 17.42 -16.69
N LEU A 36 14.61 16.22 -16.11
CA LEU A 36 13.85 15.86 -14.89
C LEU A 36 14.27 16.74 -13.70
N SER A 37 15.57 17.04 -13.59
CA SER A 37 16.08 17.96 -12.55
C SER A 37 15.55 19.38 -12.75
N LEU A 38 15.49 19.87 -13.99
CA LEU A 38 14.92 21.18 -14.32
C LEU A 38 13.42 21.23 -14.06
N ALA A 39 12.68 20.18 -14.39
CA ALA A 39 11.25 20.08 -14.12
C ALA A 39 10.99 20.10 -12.59
N MET A 40 11.79 19.36 -11.81
CA MET A 40 11.69 19.38 -10.35
C MET A 40 11.98 20.77 -9.77
N LYS A 41 13.01 21.44 -10.28
CA LYS A 41 13.32 22.82 -9.89
C LYS A 41 12.12 23.73 -10.15
N GLY A 42 11.55 23.69 -11.36
CA GLY A 42 10.37 24.51 -11.71
C GLY A 42 9.17 24.18 -10.83
N TYR A 43 8.96 22.91 -10.49
CA TYR A 43 7.90 22.51 -9.56
C TYR A 43 8.11 23.12 -8.16
N LEU A 44 9.30 23.06 -7.62
CA LEU A 44 9.61 23.65 -6.31
C LEU A 44 9.45 25.18 -6.30
N GLU A 45 9.90 25.86 -7.37
CA GLU A 45 9.73 27.31 -7.53
C GLU A 45 8.26 27.72 -7.65
N TRP A 46 7.43 26.90 -8.30
CA TRP A 46 5.98 27.09 -8.39
C TRP A 46 5.28 26.83 -7.06
N LEU A 47 5.75 25.82 -6.30
CA LEU A 47 5.13 25.41 -5.02
C LEU A 47 5.50 26.36 -3.87
N ALA A 48 6.70 26.91 -3.85
CA ALA A 48 7.25 27.70 -2.74
C ALA A 48 6.35 28.87 -2.30
N PRO A 49 5.76 29.68 -3.22
CA PRO A 49 4.87 30.77 -2.82
C PRO A 49 3.55 30.34 -2.17
N GLN A 50 3.18 29.07 -2.33
CA GLN A 50 1.91 28.49 -1.87
C GLN A 50 2.06 27.74 -0.54
N ILE A 51 3.29 27.61 -0.01
CA ILE A 51 3.62 26.70 1.09
C ILE A 51 2.85 27.00 2.38
N ASP A 52 2.51 28.26 2.62
CA ASP A 52 1.79 28.69 3.83
C ASP A 52 0.29 28.34 3.78
N GLU A 53 -0.29 28.22 2.58
CA GLU A 53 -1.70 27.91 2.36
C GLU A 53 -1.97 26.43 2.19
N LEU A 54 -0.97 25.67 1.67
CA LEU A 54 -1.09 24.25 1.38
C LEU A 54 -1.53 23.38 2.57
N PRO A 55 -1.04 23.58 3.82
CA PRO A 55 -1.45 22.73 4.93
C PRO A 55 -2.95 22.72 5.20
N SER A 56 -3.61 23.88 5.05
CA SER A 56 -5.05 23.98 5.25
C SER A 56 -5.83 23.22 4.18
N HIS A 57 -5.47 23.42 2.91
CA HIS A 57 -6.11 22.73 1.79
C HIS A 57 -5.84 21.22 1.83
N PHE A 58 -4.63 20.81 2.16
CA PHE A 58 -4.27 19.41 2.25
C PHE A 58 -4.98 18.68 3.40
N ALA A 59 -5.24 19.37 4.52
CA ALA A 59 -5.96 18.76 5.63
C ALA A 59 -7.41 18.40 5.25
N GLU A 60 -8.13 19.32 4.57
CA GLU A 60 -9.48 19.08 4.10
C GLU A 60 -9.53 17.98 3.03
N ASP A 61 -8.64 18.05 2.03
CA ASP A 61 -8.56 17.06 0.97
C ASP A 61 -8.16 15.69 1.52
N PHE A 62 -7.25 15.65 2.50
CA PHE A 62 -6.82 14.40 3.11
C PHE A 62 -7.98 13.65 3.77
N GLU A 63 -8.76 14.32 4.59
CA GLU A 63 -9.90 13.68 5.27
C GLU A 63 -10.94 13.17 4.26
N ARG A 64 -11.26 13.98 3.25
CA ARG A 64 -12.19 13.60 2.18
C ARG A 64 -11.68 12.40 1.38
N LEU A 65 -10.44 12.44 0.91
CA LEU A 65 -9.85 11.39 0.08
C LEU A 65 -9.63 10.09 0.85
N ARG A 66 -9.24 10.19 2.13
CA ARG A 66 -9.11 9.02 3.01
C ARG A 66 -10.45 8.30 3.16
N GLU A 67 -11.53 9.05 3.40
CA GLU A 67 -12.87 8.48 3.53
C GLU A 67 -13.36 7.89 2.21
N GLU A 68 -13.05 8.53 1.08
CA GLU A 68 -13.38 8.04 -0.25
C GLU A 68 -12.59 6.74 -0.57
N ALA A 69 -11.29 6.69 -0.26
CA ALA A 69 -10.47 5.49 -0.40
C ALA A 69 -11.04 4.33 0.41
N ARG A 70 -11.48 4.60 1.65
CA ARG A 70 -12.13 3.60 2.50
C ARG A 70 -13.42 3.05 1.89
N LYS A 71 -14.24 3.91 1.28
CA LYS A 71 -15.50 3.51 0.63
C LYS A 71 -15.27 2.74 -0.67
N THR A 72 -14.21 3.06 -1.40
CA THR A 72 -13.84 2.42 -2.67
C THR A 72 -13.21 1.05 -2.48
N SER A 73 -12.65 0.78 -1.28
CA SER A 73 -12.00 -0.49 -0.97
C SER A 73 -12.94 -1.69 -1.20
N LYS A 74 -12.42 -2.69 -1.89
CA LYS A 74 -13.08 -3.98 -2.15
C LYS A 74 -12.85 -4.99 -1.03
N THR A 75 -11.95 -4.70 -0.10
CA THR A 75 -11.57 -5.58 1.01
C THR A 75 -12.12 -5.05 2.33
N ARG A 76 -12.70 -5.92 3.16
CA ARG A 76 -13.19 -5.56 4.50
C ARG A 76 -12.06 -5.39 5.53
N THR A 77 -10.88 -5.90 5.21
CA THR A 77 -9.72 -6.00 6.12
C THR A 77 -8.65 -4.96 5.86
N ARG A 78 -8.92 -4.01 4.94
CA ARG A 78 -7.97 -2.95 4.60
C ARG A 78 -7.67 -2.09 5.83
N HIS A 79 -6.38 -2.05 6.20
CA HIS A 79 -5.93 -1.28 7.34
C HIS A 79 -6.03 0.22 7.07
N ARG A 80 -6.53 1.01 8.03
CA ARG A 80 -6.72 2.47 7.91
C ARG A 80 -5.49 3.22 7.36
N ARG A 81 -4.27 2.76 7.67
CA ARG A 81 -3.03 3.36 7.15
C ARG A 81 -2.88 3.26 5.63
N LEU A 82 -3.45 2.24 5.00
CA LEU A 82 -3.44 2.12 3.55
C LEU A 82 -4.34 3.19 2.90
N ASP A 83 -5.48 3.51 3.52
CA ASP A 83 -6.35 4.60 3.07
C ASP A 83 -5.66 5.96 3.22
N GLU A 84 -4.97 6.17 4.34
CA GLU A 84 -4.15 7.37 4.59
C GLU A 84 -3.04 7.50 3.55
N MET A 85 -2.38 6.41 3.20
CA MET A 85 -1.31 6.38 2.20
C MET A 85 -1.83 6.69 0.79
N VAL A 86 -2.97 6.12 0.40
CA VAL A 86 -3.65 6.46 -0.87
C VAL A 86 -3.95 7.94 -0.94
N ALA A 87 -4.53 8.51 0.13
CA ALA A 87 -4.87 9.94 0.18
C ALA A 87 -3.62 10.82 0.03
N HIS A 88 -2.54 10.55 0.77
CA HIS A 88 -1.30 11.32 0.69
C HIS A 88 -0.65 11.26 -0.69
N LEU A 89 -0.55 10.06 -1.27
CA LEU A 89 0.05 9.90 -2.60
C LEU A 89 -0.78 10.58 -3.68
N PHE A 90 -2.11 10.49 -3.57
CA PHE A 90 -3.00 11.15 -4.52
C PHE A 90 -2.94 12.67 -4.42
N ILE A 91 -2.88 13.25 -3.22
CA ILE A 91 -2.69 14.69 -3.02
C ILE A 91 -1.39 15.16 -3.67
N GLY A 92 -0.28 14.45 -3.42
CA GLY A 92 1.01 14.80 -4.00
C GLY A 92 0.98 14.76 -5.54
N LEU A 93 0.39 13.72 -6.12
CA LEU A 93 0.22 13.60 -7.56
C LEU A 93 -0.67 14.71 -8.13
N ASN A 94 -1.82 14.97 -7.49
CA ASN A 94 -2.75 16.02 -7.93
C ASN A 94 -2.08 17.38 -7.94
N THR A 95 -1.27 17.70 -6.92
CA THR A 95 -0.50 18.94 -6.85
C THR A 95 0.50 19.04 -8.01
N PHE A 96 1.21 17.95 -8.32
CA PHE A 96 2.13 17.90 -9.46
C PHE A 96 1.41 18.05 -10.80
N ILE A 97 0.24 17.44 -10.97
CA ILE A 97 -0.59 17.57 -12.18
C ILE A 97 -1.08 19.02 -12.36
N HIS A 98 -1.46 19.70 -11.28
CA HIS A 98 -1.81 21.13 -11.34
C HIS A 98 -0.63 21.98 -11.82
N PHE A 99 0.58 21.71 -11.34
CA PHE A 99 1.79 22.33 -11.88
C PHE A 99 1.95 22.06 -13.38
N ALA A 100 1.84 20.82 -13.82
CA ALA A 100 1.97 20.47 -15.23
C ALA A 100 0.94 21.17 -16.13
N ILE A 101 -0.30 21.32 -15.65
CA ILE A 101 -1.33 22.12 -16.32
C ILE A 101 -0.92 23.59 -16.40
N SER A 102 -0.46 24.16 -15.29
CA SER A 102 -0.05 25.58 -15.23
C SER A 102 1.09 25.92 -16.18
N GLN A 103 1.96 24.94 -16.47
CA GLN A 103 3.05 25.06 -17.42
C GLN A 103 2.63 24.71 -18.87
N GLY A 104 1.36 24.34 -19.11
CA GLY A 104 0.87 23.94 -20.42
C GLY A 104 1.41 22.57 -20.90
N ALA A 105 2.01 21.78 -20.00
CA ALA A 105 2.53 20.45 -20.29
C ALA A 105 1.42 19.40 -20.41
N LEU A 106 0.27 19.63 -19.76
CA LEU A 106 -0.92 18.78 -19.84
C LEU A 106 -2.16 19.64 -20.08
N SER A 107 -3.06 19.14 -20.91
CA SER A 107 -4.41 19.67 -21.00
C SER A 107 -5.26 19.21 -19.80
N GLN A 108 -6.34 19.94 -19.49
CA GLN A 108 -7.30 19.56 -18.45
C GLN A 108 -7.88 18.15 -18.67
N LYS A 109 -8.11 17.77 -19.93
CA LYS A 109 -8.67 16.45 -20.28
C LYS A 109 -7.69 15.33 -19.99
N GLU A 110 -6.42 15.52 -20.35
CA GLU A 110 -5.34 14.53 -20.08
C GLU A 110 -5.13 14.41 -18.58
N ALA A 111 -5.08 15.52 -17.87
CA ALA A 111 -4.96 15.56 -16.42
C ALA A 111 -6.07 14.79 -15.70
N ALA A 112 -7.32 14.96 -16.12
CA ALA A 112 -8.46 14.23 -15.55
C ALA A 112 -8.32 12.71 -15.77
N GLY A 113 -7.87 12.29 -16.98
CA GLY A 113 -7.60 10.89 -17.26
C GLY A 113 -6.51 10.30 -16.36
N PHE A 114 -5.38 10.99 -16.22
CA PHE A 114 -4.29 10.57 -15.33
C PHE A 114 -4.71 10.47 -13.87
N LEU A 115 -5.47 11.43 -13.37
CA LEU A 115 -5.94 11.43 -11.99
C LEU A 115 -6.92 10.28 -11.72
N GLN A 116 -7.82 10.00 -12.66
CA GLN A 116 -8.72 8.86 -12.54
C GLN A 116 -7.96 7.53 -12.51
N GLU A 117 -7.07 7.31 -13.46
CA GLU A 117 -6.24 6.10 -13.54
C GLU A 117 -5.38 5.93 -12.28
N ALA A 118 -4.77 7.01 -11.80
CA ALA A 118 -3.97 7.00 -10.58
C ALA A 118 -4.81 6.65 -9.34
N TRP A 119 -6.01 7.20 -9.21
CA TRP A 119 -6.92 6.87 -8.11
C TRP A 119 -7.28 5.39 -8.09
N GLU A 120 -7.67 4.85 -9.24
CA GLU A 120 -8.02 3.43 -9.39
C GLU A 120 -6.82 2.53 -9.07
N THR A 121 -5.64 2.86 -9.61
CA THR A 121 -4.40 2.11 -9.39
C THR A 121 -3.95 2.12 -7.93
N LEU A 122 -3.94 3.28 -7.28
CA LEU A 122 -3.55 3.40 -5.87
C LEU A 122 -4.48 2.59 -4.96
N ASN A 123 -5.79 2.63 -5.22
CA ASN A 123 -6.75 1.83 -4.47
C ASN A 123 -6.56 0.33 -4.69
N GLN A 124 -6.32 -0.09 -5.94
CA GLN A 124 -6.05 -1.50 -6.24
C GLN A 124 -4.79 -2.01 -5.53
N VAL A 125 -3.69 -1.26 -5.60
CA VAL A 125 -2.44 -1.61 -4.89
C VAL A 125 -2.65 -1.70 -3.38
N ALA A 126 -3.43 -0.79 -2.81
CA ALA A 126 -3.73 -0.82 -1.38
C ALA A 126 -4.59 -2.05 -0.99
N ASP A 127 -5.53 -2.46 -1.84
CA ASP A 127 -6.32 -3.67 -1.62
C ASP A 127 -5.46 -4.94 -1.75
N ASP A 128 -4.55 -5.00 -2.72
CA ASP A 128 -3.62 -6.11 -2.89
C ASP A 128 -2.70 -6.25 -1.67
N LEU A 129 -2.17 -5.14 -1.16
CA LEU A 129 -1.36 -5.12 0.06
C LEU A 129 -2.15 -5.55 1.29
N ALA A 130 -3.43 -5.19 1.40
CA ALA A 130 -4.29 -5.64 2.48
C ALA A 130 -4.46 -7.16 2.47
N GLN A 131 -4.66 -7.76 1.29
CA GLN A 131 -4.76 -9.21 1.14
C GLN A 131 -3.44 -9.93 1.49
N VAL A 132 -2.29 -9.37 1.09
CA VAL A 132 -0.99 -9.92 1.47
C VAL A 132 -0.79 -9.85 2.98
N ALA A 133 -1.11 -8.71 3.61
CA ALA A 133 -1.00 -8.53 5.04
C ALA A 133 -1.88 -9.51 5.84
N GLU A 134 -3.09 -9.79 5.35
CA GLU A 134 -4.01 -10.76 5.96
C GLU A 134 -3.46 -12.20 5.88
N ARG A 135 -2.83 -12.56 4.75
CA ARG A 135 -2.19 -13.89 4.60
C ARG A 135 -0.93 -14.06 5.46
N GLU A 136 -0.24 -12.95 5.72
CA GLU A 136 1.01 -12.91 6.49
C GLU A 136 0.76 -12.71 8.00
N GLU A 137 -0.50 -12.69 8.47
CA GLU A 137 -0.82 -12.49 9.88
C GLU A 137 -0.24 -13.64 10.73
N PRO A 138 0.69 -13.35 11.67
CA PRO A 138 1.39 -14.37 12.43
C PRO A 138 0.46 -15.29 13.22
N THR A 139 -0.60 -14.72 13.78
CA THR A 139 -1.60 -15.48 14.56
C THR A 139 -2.32 -16.50 13.69
N LYS A 140 -2.74 -16.10 12.50
CA LYS A 140 -3.41 -16.99 11.55
C LYS A 140 -2.48 -18.12 11.10
N ARG A 141 -1.25 -17.79 10.72
CA ARG A 141 -0.22 -18.79 10.35
C ARG A 141 0.11 -19.75 11.48
N PHE A 142 0.16 -19.25 12.71
CA PHE A 142 0.37 -20.09 13.88
C PHE A 142 -0.77 -21.11 14.05
N PHE A 143 -2.03 -20.66 13.97
CA PHE A 143 -3.17 -21.58 14.07
C PHE A 143 -3.25 -22.55 12.88
N GLU A 144 -2.97 -22.10 11.67
CA GLU A 144 -2.89 -22.99 10.49
C GLU A 144 -1.81 -24.08 10.68
N ALA A 145 -0.63 -23.71 11.16
CA ALA A 145 0.44 -24.65 11.47
C ALA A 145 0.06 -25.66 12.58
N LEU A 146 -0.64 -25.19 13.63
CA LEU A 146 -1.16 -26.05 14.68
C LEU A 146 -2.20 -27.06 14.14
N GLN A 147 -3.14 -26.61 13.30
CA GLN A 147 -4.14 -27.48 12.67
C GLN A 147 -3.48 -28.51 11.76
N GLU A 148 -2.47 -28.11 10.99
CA GLU A 148 -1.71 -29.04 10.14
C GLU A 148 -0.99 -30.10 10.98
N LEU A 149 -0.29 -29.71 12.04
CA LEU A 149 0.37 -30.63 12.95
C LEU A 149 -0.62 -31.57 13.65
N GLN A 150 -1.78 -31.08 14.01
CA GLN A 150 -2.85 -31.90 14.58
C GLN A 150 -3.39 -32.93 13.57
N THR A 151 -3.63 -32.50 12.33
CA THR A 151 -4.10 -33.37 11.24
C THR A 151 -3.08 -34.47 10.91
N LEU A 152 -1.78 -34.14 10.99
CA LEU A 152 -0.68 -35.09 10.81
C LEU A 152 -0.47 -36.01 12.03
N GLY A 153 -1.27 -35.86 13.10
CA GLY A 153 -1.13 -36.61 14.33
C GLY A 153 0.17 -36.36 15.10
N ARG A 154 0.82 -35.19 14.83
CA ARG A 154 2.09 -34.82 15.49
C ARG A 154 1.87 -34.09 16.81
N ILE A 155 0.71 -33.48 16.99
CA ILE A 155 0.28 -32.82 18.21
C ILE A 155 -1.19 -33.15 18.49
N TYR A 156 -1.60 -33.01 19.73
CA TYR A 156 -2.99 -33.02 20.14
C TYR A 156 -3.18 -32.06 21.32
N PHE A 157 -4.38 -31.56 21.47
CA PHE A 157 -4.77 -30.73 22.61
C PHE A 157 -5.41 -31.63 23.66
N ALA A 158 -4.87 -31.61 24.88
CA ALA A 158 -5.44 -32.30 26.01
C ALA A 158 -6.11 -31.27 26.96
N ASN A 159 -7.21 -31.67 27.58
CA ASN A 159 -7.83 -30.87 28.65
C ASN A 159 -6.94 -30.92 29.90
N MET A 160 -6.83 -29.83 30.64
CA MET A 160 -6.04 -29.79 31.88
C MET A 160 -6.52 -30.78 32.96
N GLU A 161 -7.77 -31.24 32.86
CA GLU A 161 -8.38 -32.18 33.80
C GLU A 161 -8.15 -33.66 33.38
N ASP A 162 -7.66 -33.89 32.14
CA ASP A 162 -7.36 -35.24 31.69
C ASP A 162 -6.02 -35.67 32.25
N GLU A 163 -5.97 -36.91 32.77
CA GLU A 163 -4.70 -37.54 33.19
C GLU A 163 -3.72 -37.51 31.99
N THR A 164 -2.45 -37.18 32.30
CA THR A 164 -1.38 -37.02 31.30
C THR A 164 -1.40 -38.16 30.29
N PRO A 165 -1.57 -37.87 29.01
CA PRO A 165 -1.60 -38.92 27.99
C PRO A 165 -0.29 -39.67 27.97
N GLU A 166 -0.34 -40.96 27.80
CA GLU A 166 0.85 -41.88 27.76
C GLU A 166 1.92 -41.46 26.73
N ILE A 167 1.63 -40.46 25.88
CA ILE A 167 2.54 -39.95 24.84
C ILE A 167 2.90 -38.49 25.17
N ALA A 168 3.52 -38.26 26.33
CA ALA A 168 3.92 -36.92 26.80
C ALA A 168 4.87 -36.15 25.83
N GLU A 169 5.61 -36.85 24.98
CA GLU A 169 6.57 -36.24 24.04
C GLU A 169 5.91 -35.46 22.87
N ARG A 170 4.60 -35.59 22.67
CA ARG A 170 3.86 -34.95 21.54
C ARG A 170 2.82 -33.93 21.98
N THR A 171 2.68 -33.67 23.27
CA THR A 171 1.70 -32.75 23.79
C THR A 171 2.26 -31.33 23.83
N LEU A 172 1.62 -30.39 23.15
CA LEU A 172 2.04 -28.99 23.10
C LEU A 172 1.54 -28.15 24.29
N GLY A 173 0.64 -28.66 25.09
CA GLY A 173 0.10 -27.97 26.25
C GLY A 173 -1.28 -28.50 26.66
N ALA A 174 -1.67 -28.19 27.88
CA ALA A 174 -3.01 -28.40 28.40
C ALA A 174 -3.77 -27.06 28.37
N VAL A 175 -5.06 -27.09 28.03
CA VAL A 175 -5.99 -25.96 28.03
C VAL A 175 -6.91 -26.08 29.24
#